data_36310c575505b18d6ddad2205c2348f4
#
_entry.id   36310c575505b18d6ddad2205c2348f4
#
_cell.length_a   1.000
_cell.length_b   1.000
_cell.length_c   1.000
_cell.angle_alpha   90.00
_cell.angle_beta   90.00
_cell.angle_gamma   90.00
#
_symmetry.space_group_name_H-M   'P 1'
#
loop_
_entity.id
_entity.type
_entity.pdbx_description
1 polymer ?
#
loop_
_entity_poly.entity_id
_entity_poly.type
_entity_poly.pdbx_seq_one_letter_code
_entity_poly.pdbx_strand_id
1 'polypeptide(L)'
;MTINSTETLDSQWKLHLSPRPDAWKISPVKDGHNAWRNDPTAIKPFSVPSEIAATVPGSIHTDLIAAGIIKDISVDGKEQDQFWIWKTDSEYVTTVKQDSRPGNKTLVFHGLDTICSVYINGKLRMQTKNMHRSYRLDVTDDLASGDIELKVCFKAPLTDAEDEIAKVGNFFARPYEMPYNYQRKMACSYGWDWGPITVSSGIWKKIEIQRWDDAFIRDISATTTVENGVPSFNLQLRIGGVYKGKSIRTTI
;
A
#
# COMPACT_ATOMS: atom_id res chain seq x y z
N MET A 1 -11.86 -22.10 -15.75
CA MET A 1 -11.61 -20.90 -16.56
C MET A 1 -10.38 -20.23 -16.07
N THR A 2 -9.45 -20.12 -16.92
CA THR A 2 -8.12 -19.65 -16.58
C THR A 2 -8.04 -18.15 -16.90
N ILE A 3 -7.44 -17.37 -16.01
CA ILE A 3 -6.85 -16.11 -16.41
C ILE A 3 -5.90 -16.46 -17.55
N ASN A 4 -6.07 -15.85 -18.71
CA ASN A 4 -5.29 -16.20 -19.90
C ASN A 4 -3.80 -15.89 -19.69
N SER A 5 -3.49 -14.86 -18.92
CA SER A 5 -2.13 -14.59 -18.44
C SER A 5 -2.12 -13.69 -17.22
N THR A 6 -1.10 -13.86 -16.40
CA THR A 6 -0.76 -12.93 -15.31
C THR A 6 0.70 -12.57 -15.43
N GLU A 7 1.01 -11.31 -15.35
CA GLU A 7 2.35 -10.77 -15.50
C GLU A 7 2.59 -9.74 -14.38
N THR A 8 3.71 -9.86 -13.67
CA THR A 8 4.11 -8.82 -12.72
C THR A 8 4.47 -7.57 -13.48
N LEU A 9 3.99 -6.44 -13.02
CA LEU A 9 4.33 -5.14 -13.60
C LEU A 9 5.77 -4.81 -13.20
N ASP A 10 6.70 -5.18 -14.08
CA ASP A 10 8.11 -4.84 -13.98
C ASP A 10 8.35 -3.56 -14.79
N SER A 11 8.38 -2.44 -14.13
CA SER A 11 8.59 -1.13 -14.74
C SER A 11 9.44 -0.24 -13.84
N GLN A 12 10.06 0.76 -14.48
CA GLN A 12 10.80 1.76 -13.74
C GLN A 12 9.84 2.69 -13.01
N TRP A 13 10.01 2.79 -11.71
CA TRP A 13 9.20 3.65 -10.86
C TRP A 13 9.99 4.88 -10.42
N LYS A 14 9.27 5.99 -10.32
CA LYS A 14 9.72 7.24 -9.74
C LYS A 14 8.91 7.53 -8.49
N LEU A 15 9.57 8.06 -7.48
CA LEU A 15 8.95 8.49 -6.23
C LEU A 15 9.12 9.99 -6.08
N HIS A 16 8.02 10.69 -5.96
CA HIS A 16 7.98 12.10 -5.60
C HIS A 16 7.55 12.25 -4.14
N LEU A 17 8.18 13.14 -3.41
CA LEU A 17 7.99 13.36 -1.98
C LEU A 17 7.54 14.77 -1.71
N SER A 18 6.52 14.93 -0.88
CA SER A 18 5.97 16.22 -0.46
C SER A 18 5.87 16.28 1.07
N PRO A 19 6.98 16.54 1.77
CA PRO A 19 6.94 16.74 3.22
C PRO A 19 6.03 17.91 3.57
N ARG A 20 5.13 17.70 4.55
CA ARG A 20 4.28 18.78 5.04
C ARG A 20 5.08 19.80 5.85
N PRO A 21 4.64 21.03 5.96
CA PRO A 21 5.38 22.08 6.69
C PRO A 21 5.72 21.73 8.15
N ASP A 22 4.89 20.89 8.78
CA ASP A 22 5.08 20.40 10.15
C ASP A 22 5.79 19.06 10.27
N ALA A 23 6.20 18.44 9.14
CA ALA A 23 6.90 17.15 9.13
C ALA A 23 8.20 17.18 9.96
N TRP A 24 8.89 18.31 9.95
CA TRP A 24 10.16 18.49 10.64
C TRP A 24 10.04 18.73 12.16
N LYS A 25 8.82 18.79 12.68
CA LYS A 25 8.53 19.09 14.10
C LYS A 25 8.21 17.83 14.91
N ILE A 26 8.37 16.66 14.35
CA ILE A 26 8.03 15.41 15.03
C ILE A 26 9.22 14.94 15.85
N SER A 27 9.00 14.71 17.14
CA SER A 27 9.97 14.18 18.07
C SER A 27 9.37 13.04 18.88
N PRO A 28 10.12 11.99 19.24
CA PRO A 28 9.65 10.99 20.18
C PRO A 28 9.50 11.60 21.57
N VAL A 29 8.59 11.07 22.35
CA VAL A 29 8.51 11.36 23.79
C VAL A 29 9.54 10.51 24.52
N LYS A 30 10.41 11.15 25.33
CA LYS A 30 11.59 10.51 25.97
C LYS A 30 11.27 9.64 27.18
N ASP A 31 10.04 9.52 27.59
CA ASP A 31 9.60 8.95 28.87
C ASP A 31 9.17 7.48 28.79
N GLY A 32 9.70 6.73 27.83
CA GLY A 32 9.47 5.28 27.73
C GLY A 32 8.12 4.88 27.13
N HIS A 33 7.31 5.83 26.69
CA HIS A 33 6.08 5.58 25.95
C HIS A 33 6.33 5.84 24.46
N ASN A 34 5.87 4.95 23.61
CA ASN A 34 5.86 5.15 22.15
C ASN A 34 4.85 6.25 21.80
N ALA A 35 5.22 7.49 22.06
CA ALA A 35 4.45 8.68 21.76
C ALA A 35 5.29 9.65 20.94
N TRP A 36 4.62 10.53 20.24
CA TRP A 36 5.24 11.61 19.48
C TRP A 36 4.66 12.96 19.90
N ARG A 37 5.42 14.00 19.72
CA ARG A 37 4.97 15.37 19.92
C ARG A 37 5.52 16.31 18.86
N ASN A 38 4.89 17.45 18.68
CA ASN A 38 5.46 18.51 17.87
C ASN A 38 6.56 19.21 18.66
N ASP A 39 7.79 19.06 18.17
CA ASP A 39 8.97 19.75 18.67
C ASP A 39 9.63 20.51 17.50
N PRO A 40 9.60 21.83 17.49
CA PRO A 40 10.16 22.61 16.40
C PRO A 40 11.69 22.49 16.27
N THR A 41 12.35 21.87 17.24
CA THR A 41 13.81 21.66 17.24
C THR A 41 14.23 20.23 16.93
N ALA A 42 13.27 19.34 16.70
CA ALA A 42 13.53 17.90 16.56
C ALA A 42 14.50 17.58 15.42
N ILE A 43 14.25 18.12 14.24
CA ILE A 43 15.07 17.93 13.05
C ILE A 43 15.17 19.26 12.30
N LYS A 44 16.39 19.61 11.86
CA LYS A 44 16.55 20.76 10.95
C LYS A 44 16.00 20.38 9.56
N PRO A 45 15.10 21.17 8.98
CA PRO A 45 14.65 20.95 7.63
C PRO A 45 15.82 20.88 6.65
N PHE A 46 15.79 19.94 5.72
CA PHE A 46 16.75 19.83 4.63
C PHE A 46 16.01 19.67 3.29
N SER A 47 16.69 19.90 2.20
CA SER A 47 16.12 19.74 0.87
C SER A 47 16.00 18.27 0.53
N VAL A 48 14.77 17.79 0.35
CA VAL A 48 14.50 16.46 -0.19
C VAL A 48 14.45 16.58 -1.70
N PRO A 49 15.14 15.69 -2.47
CA PRO A 49 15.00 15.67 -3.93
C PRO A 49 13.53 15.54 -4.33
N SER A 50 13.13 16.29 -5.35
CA SER A 50 11.73 16.27 -5.83
C SER A 50 11.35 14.94 -6.48
N GLU A 51 12.34 14.16 -6.95
CA GLU A 51 12.17 12.85 -7.58
C GLU A 51 13.35 11.96 -7.24
N ILE A 52 13.09 10.70 -6.91
CA ILE A 52 14.06 9.63 -6.77
C ILE A 52 13.58 8.36 -7.49
N ALA A 53 14.49 7.43 -7.76
CA ALA A 53 14.12 6.10 -8.21
C ALA A 53 13.39 5.34 -7.09
N ALA A 54 12.40 4.53 -7.47
CA ALA A 54 11.65 3.70 -6.53
C ALA A 54 11.65 2.23 -6.95
N THR A 55 11.50 1.36 -5.97
CA THR A 55 11.38 -0.09 -6.16
C THR A 55 9.99 -0.55 -5.75
N VAL A 56 9.35 -1.33 -6.61
CA VAL A 56 8.05 -1.96 -6.34
C VAL A 56 8.17 -3.47 -6.52
N PRO A 57 7.90 -4.27 -5.48
CA PRO A 57 7.46 -3.92 -4.13
C PRO A 57 8.50 -3.17 -3.31
N GLY A 58 8.03 -2.21 -2.51
CA GLY A 58 8.90 -1.41 -1.65
C GLY A 58 8.14 -0.47 -0.73
N SER A 59 8.87 0.45 -0.13
CA SER A 59 8.34 1.48 0.74
C SER A 59 9.14 2.77 0.61
N ILE A 60 8.54 3.88 1.04
CA ILE A 60 9.22 5.18 1.07
C ILE A 60 10.58 5.10 1.83
N HIS A 61 10.66 4.35 2.93
CA HIS A 61 11.91 4.19 3.69
C HIS A 61 12.97 3.45 2.88
N THR A 62 12.62 2.32 2.24
CA THR A 62 13.57 1.54 1.44
C THR A 62 14.11 2.33 0.26
N ASP A 63 13.27 3.13 -0.40
CA ASP A 63 13.68 3.96 -1.53
C ASP A 63 14.57 5.13 -1.10
N LEU A 64 14.25 5.75 0.05
CA LEU A 64 15.10 6.82 0.63
C LEU A 64 16.47 6.31 1.09
N ILE A 65 16.54 5.09 1.65
CA ILE A 65 17.81 4.42 2.00
C ILE A 65 18.62 4.16 0.72
N ALA A 66 17.99 3.59 -0.29
CA ALA A 66 18.65 3.30 -1.58
C ALA A 66 19.16 4.55 -2.28
N ALA A 67 18.44 5.67 -2.13
CA ALA A 67 18.89 6.99 -2.64
C ALA A 67 19.94 7.68 -1.76
N GLY A 68 20.32 7.10 -0.62
CA GLY A 68 21.30 7.69 0.32
C GLY A 68 20.80 8.93 1.07
N ILE A 69 19.49 9.18 1.09
CA ILE A 69 18.88 10.35 1.73
C ILE A 69 18.74 10.13 3.23
N ILE A 70 18.41 8.91 3.64
CA ILE A 70 18.37 8.49 5.04
C ILE A 70 19.31 7.31 5.27
N LYS A 71 19.71 7.13 6.52
CA LYS A 71 20.50 5.96 6.93
C LYS A 71 19.59 4.79 7.26
N ASP A 72 20.14 3.59 7.23
CA ASP A 72 19.45 2.40 7.70
C ASP A 72 19.04 2.58 9.16
N ILE A 73 17.77 2.32 9.46
CA ILE A 73 17.18 2.44 10.79
C ILE A 73 17.74 1.43 11.80
N SER A 74 18.32 0.33 11.30
CA SER A 74 18.98 -0.67 12.16
C SER A 74 20.30 -0.17 12.75
N VAL A 75 20.80 0.98 12.27
CA VAL A 75 22.03 1.59 12.75
C VAL A 75 21.71 2.64 13.81
N ASP A 76 21.99 2.28 15.05
CA ASP A 76 22.13 3.11 16.25
C ASP A 76 21.32 4.44 16.28
N GLY A 77 20.06 4.36 16.77
CA GLY A 77 19.23 5.53 17.08
C GLY A 77 18.84 6.42 15.91
N LYS A 78 19.05 5.99 14.66
CA LYS A 78 18.79 6.81 13.47
C LYS A 78 17.31 6.87 13.06
N GLU A 79 16.43 6.13 13.70
CA GLU A 79 14.99 6.20 13.44
C GLU A 79 14.40 7.59 13.69
N GLN A 80 14.94 8.31 14.69
CA GLN A 80 14.46 9.64 15.06
C GLN A 80 14.70 10.68 13.96
N ASP A 81 15.79 10.54 13.21
CA ASP A 81 16.12 11.42 12.09
C ASP A 81 15.14 11.25 10.92
N GLN A 82 14.25 10.26 10.98
CA GLN A 82 13.37 9.85 9.88
C GLN A 82 11.88 10.13 10.15
N PHE A 83 11.51 10.65 11.32
CA PHE A 83 10.12 10.86 11.69
C PHE A 83 9.37 11.85 10.78
N TRP A 84 10.09 12.73 10.09
CA TRP A 84 9.51 13.61 9.08
C TRP A 84 8.77 12.85 7.97
N ILE A 85 9.16 11.60 7.69
CA ILE A 85 8.54 10.73 6.69
C ILE A 85 7.07 10.45 7.05
N TRP A 86 6.73 10.37 8.33
CA TRP A 86 5.37 10.10 8.79
C TRP A 86 4.35 11.17 8.37
N LYS A 87 4.84 12.40 8.11
CA LYS A 87 4.06 13.54 7.61
C LYS A 87 4.47 13.93 6.18
N THR A 88 4.91 12.97 5.38
CA THR A 88 5.27 13.18 3.99
C THR A 88 4.27 12.48 3.08
N ASP A 89 3.61 13.24 2.22
CA ASP A 89 2.83 12.68 1.12
C ASP A 89 3.80 12.14 0.05
N SER A 90 3.44 11.04 -0.62
CA SER A 90 4.30 10.42 -1.61
C SER A 90 3.52 9.99 -2.85
N GLU A 91 4.15 10.10 -4.02
CA GLU A 91 3.57 9.71 -5.30
C GLU A 91 4.52 8.76 -6.04
N TYR A 92 4.09 7.54 -6.26
CA TYR A 92 4.76 6.57 -7.11
C TYR A 92 4.22 6.70 -8.53
N VAL A 93 5.10 6.90 -9.50
CA VAL A 93 4.72 7.10 -10.90
C VAL A 93 5.47 6.14 -11.80
N THR A 94 4.76 5.53 -12.74
CA THR A 94 5.35 4.71 -13.81
C THR A 94 4.53 4.77 -15.09
N THR A 95 5.10 4.29 -16.19
CA THR A 95 4.40 4.08 -17.45
C THR A 95 4.13 2.59 -17.65
N VAL A 96 2.86 2.24 -17.84
CA VAL A 96 2.46 0.90 -18.26
C VAL A 96 2.25 0.91 -19.77
N LYS A 97 2.94 0.01 -20.46
CA LYS A 97 2.93 -0.05 -21.91
C LYS A 97 1.58 -0.50 -22.45
N GLN A 98 1.23 0.07 -23.61
CA GLN A 98 0.06 -0.32 -24.38
C GLN A 98 -0.05 -1.83 -24.54
N ASP A 99 -1.24 -2.34 -24.43
CA ASP A 99 -1.55 -3.74 -24.67
C ASP A 99 -2.80 -3.87 -25.56
N SER A 100 -2.58 -4.02 -26.83
CA SER A 100 -3.63 -4.15 -27.84
C SER A 100 -4.17 -5.58 -28.00
N ARG A 101 -3.64 -6.57 -27.24
CA ARG A 101 -4.17 -7.94 -27.26
C ARG A 101 -5.64 -7.95 -26.89
N PRO A 102 -6.46 -8.83 -27.49
CA PRO A 102 -7.88 -8.94 -27.13
C PRO A 102 -8.05 -9.38 -25.67
N GLY A 103 -9.27 -9.24 -25.16
CA GLY A 103 -9.63 -9.61 -23.80
C GLY A 103 -9.51 -8.47 -22.79
N ASN A 104 -10.05 -8.71 -21.61
CA ASN A 104 -10.07 -7.74 -20.50
C ASN A 104 -8.71 -7.64 -19.83
N LYS A 105 -8.37 -6.47 -19.33
CA LYS A 105 -7.11 -6.19 -18.62
C LYS A 105 -7.39 -5.55 -17.27
N THR A 106 -6.82 -6.15 -16.23
CA THR A 106 -7.02 -5.69 -14.86
C THR A 106 -5.66 -5.51 -14.19
N LEU A 107 -5.39 -4.31 -13.68
CA LEU A 107 -4.31 -4.11 -12.73
C LEU A 107 -4.75 -4.64 -11.35
N VAL A 108 -3.93 -5.48 -10.75
CA VAL A 108 -4.14 -6.05 -9.43
C VAL A 108 -3.05 -5.56 -8.49
N PHE A 109 -3.43 -4.73 -7.54
CA PHE A 109 -2.55 -4.23 -6.49
C PHE A 109 -2.68 -5.16 -5.28
N HIS A 110 -1.66 -5.95 -5.00
CA HIS A 110 -1.70 -6.93 -3.90
C HIS A 110 -1.52 -6.31 -2.52
N GLY A 111 -1.00 -5.07 -2.45
CA GLY A 111 -0.86 -4.35 -1.20
C GLY A 111 -0.44 -2.89 -1.39
N LEU A 112 -1.30 -1.99 -0.94
CA LEU A 112 -1.07 -0.54 -0.91
C LEU A 112 -1.11 -0.07 0.54
N ASP A 113 -0.06 0.53 1.04
CA ASP A 113 0.08 0.94 2.43
C ASP A 113 0.07 2.46 2.57
N THR A 114 -1.06 3.05 2.90
CA THR A 114 -2.38 2.52 3.29
C THR A 114 -3.49 3.35 2.62
N ILE A 115 -3.51 4.67 2.89
CA ILE A 115 -4.48 5.61 2.35
C ILE A 115 -3.94 6.12 1.04
N CYS A 116 -4.52 5.66 -0.06
CA CYS A 116 -4.01 6.09 -1.35
C CYS A 116 -5.11 6.36 -2.39
N SER A 117 -4.73 7.15 -3.38
CA SER A 117 -5.50 7.45 -4.58
C SER A 117 -4.72 6.98 -5.80
N VAL A 118 -5.36 6.21 -6.68
CA VAL A 118 -4.76 5.69 -7.91
C VAL A 118 -5.33 6.45 -9.09
N TYR A 119 -4.44 6.97 -9.93
CA TYR A 119 -4.77 7.73 -11.12
C TYR A 119 -4.24 7.01 -12.36
N ILE A 120 -5.03 7.08 -13.44
CA ILE A 120 -4.61 6.70 -14.79
C ILE A 120 -4.70 7.96 -15.66
N ASN A 121 -3.59 8.33 -16.28
CA ASN A 121 -3.50 9.53 -17.13
C ASN A 121 -4.10 10.79 -16.46
N GLY A 122 -3.74 10.99 -15.17
CA GLY A 122 -4.22 12.10 -14.35
C GLY A 122 -5.66 11.99 -13.84
N LYS A 123 -6.44 10.99 -14.26
CA LYS A 123 -7.82 10.76 -13.81
C LYS A 123 -7.87 9.84 -12.59
N LEU A 124 -8.52 10.28 -11.52
CA LEU A 124 -8.76 9.44 -10.33
C LEU A 124 -9.63 8.24 -10.70
N ARG A 125 -9.16 7.03 -10.40
CA ARG A 125 -9.82 5.77 -10.73
C ARG A 125 -10.19 4.95 -9.49
N MET A 126 -9.39 5.04 -8.43
CA MET A 126 -9.60 4.23 -7.22
C MET A 126 -9.04 4.93 -5.98
N GLN A 127 -9.68 4.70 -4.83
CA GLN A 127 -9.16 5.08 -3.53
C GLN A 127 -9.13 3.87 -2.60
N THR A 128 -8.11 3.80 -1.75
CA THR A 128 -7.89 2.68 -0.81
C THR A 128 -7.69 3.17 0.61
N LYS A 129 -8.04 2.31 1.59
CA LYS A 129 -7.92 2.59 3.03
C LYS A 129 -7.51 1.36 3.85
N ASN A 130 -6.93 0.34 3.21
CA ASN A 130 -6.60 -0.91 3.91
C ASN A 130 -5.42 -1.61 3.24
N MET A 131 -4.27 -1.71 3.93
CA MET A 131 -3.07 -2.34 3.39
C MET A 131 -3.17 -3.86 3.25
N HIS A 132 -4.11 -4.51 3.95
CA HIS A 132 -4.25 -5.97 3.99
C HIS A 132 -5.18 -6.54 2.90
N ARG A 133 -5.61 -5.69 1.97
CA ARG A 133 -6.49 -6.09 0.85
C ARG A 133 -5.78 -5.95 -0.48
N SER A 134 -6.14 -6.84 -1.42
CA SER A 134 -5.87 -6.65 -2.84
C SER A 134 -6.95 -5.79 -3.47
N TYR A 135 -6.56 -4.94 -4.40
CA TYR A 135 -7.44 -4.05 -5.16
C TYR A 135 -7.31 -4.32 -6.65
N ARG A 136 -8.40 -4.19 -7.37
CA ARG A 136 -8.47 -4.49 -8.81
C ARG A 136 -9.01 -3.28 -9.56
N LEU A 137 -8.36 -2.92 -10.64
CA LEU A 137 -8.73 -1.80 -11.50
C LEU A 137 -8.78 -2.26 -12.95
N ASP A 138 -9.93 -2.11 -13.57
CA ASP A 138 -10.08 -2.35 -15.02
C ASP A 138 -9.36 -1.24 -15.79
N VAL A 139 -8.48 -1.66 -16.70
CA VAL A 139 -7.66 -0.79 -17.57
C VAL A 139 -7.74 -1.25 -19.03
N THR A 140 -8.79 -1.99 -19.39
CA THR A 140 -8.96 -2.57 -20.73
C THR A 140 -8.91 -1.52 -21.81
N ASP A 141 -9.77 -0.51 -21.73
CA ASP A 141 -9.87 0.56 -22.73
C ASP A 141 -8.66 1.50 -22.68
N ASP A 142 -8.13 1.75 -21.46
CA ASP A 142 -6.97 2.61 -21.30
C ASP A 142 -5.75 2.03 -22.03
N LEU A 143 -5.45 0.73 -21.81
CA LEU A 143 -4.31 0.07 -22.45
C LEU A 143 -4.53 -0.27 -23.93
N ALA A 144 -5.76 -0.39 -24.37
CA ALA A 144 -6.07 -0.53 -25.79
C ALA A 144 -5.76 0.77 -26.57
N SER A 145 -5.91 1.91 -25.91
CA SER A 145 -5.75 3.24 -26.52
C SER A 145 -4.29 3.71 -26.59
N GLY A 146 -3.41 3.21 -25.74
CA GLY A 146 -2.00 3.61 -25.69
C GLY A 146 -1.30 3.28 -24.39
N ASP A 147 -0.07 3.77 -24.25
CA ASP A 147 0.64 3.75 -22.97
C ASP A 147 -0.14 4.55 -21.93
N ILE A 148 -0.15 4.10 -20.70
CA ILE A 148 -0.79 4.83 -19.59
C ILE A 148 0.23 5.26 -18.55
N GLU A 149 0.08 6.49 -18.04
CA GLU A 149 0.70 6.90 -16.79
C GLU A 149 -0.10 6.30 -15.63
N LEU A 150 0.54 5.47 -14.84
CA LEU A 150 0.00 4.98 -13.57
C LEU A 150 0.62 5.77 -12.43
N LYS A 151 -0.22 6.49 -11.67
CA LYS A 151 0.21 7.24 -10.49
C LYS A 151 -0.53 6.75 -9.24
N VAL A 152 0.22 6.44 -8.18
CA VAL A 152 -0.27 5.96 -6.88
C VAL A 152 0.17 6.95 -5.81
N CYS A 153 -0.77 7.77 -5.32
CA CYS A 153 -0.51 8.83 -4.35
C CYS A 153 -0.89 8.37 -2.95
N PHE A 154 0.04 8.38 -2.03
CA PHE A 154 -0.19 8.04 -0.62
C PHE A 154 -0.28 9.32 0.21
N LYS A 155 -1.31 9.40 1.02
CA LYS A 155 -1.43 10.42 2.06
C LYS A 155 -0.48 10.08 3.21
N ALA A 156 0.17 11.08 3.76
CA ALA A 156 1.04 10.96 4.91
C ALA A 156 0.33 10.22 6.07
N PRO A 157 0.86 9.09 6.55
CA PRO A 157 0.12 8.23 7.48
C PRO A 157 -0.25 8.92 8.78
N LEU A 158 0.67 9.67 9.38
CA LEU A 158 0.40 10.36 10.65
C LEU A 158 -0.63 11.49 10.47
N THR A 159 -0.55 12.24 9.37
CA THR A 159 -1.54 13.27 9.07
C THR A 159 -2.94 12.70 8.89
N ASP A 160 -3.05 11.54 8.23
CA ASP A 160 -4.35 10.89 8.08
C ASP A 160 -4.91 10.44 9.43
N ALA A 161 -4.07 9.87 10.30
CA ALA A 161 -4.49 9.48 11.64
C ALA A 161 -4.91 10.70 12.49
N GLU A 162 -4.19 11.83 12.40
CA GLU A 162 -4.56 13.09 13.05
C GLU A 162 -5.92 13.61 12.56
N ASP A 163 -6.16 13.55 11.25
CA ASP A 163 -7.45 13.96 10.66
C ASP A 163 -8.61 13.07 11.13
N GLU A 164 -8.37 11.77 11.29
CA GLU A 164 -9.39 10.86 11.83
C GLU A 164 -9.63 11.11 13.33
N ILE A 165 -8.60 11.37 14.13
CA ILE A 165 -8.74 11.77 15.53
C ILE A 165 -9.59 13.05 15.65
N ALA A 166 -9.35 14.03 14.78
CA ALA A 166 -10.11 15.28 14.78
C ALA A 166 -11.61 15.07 14.48
N LYS A 167 -11.94 14.03 13.69
CA LYS A 167 -13.34 13.73 13.33
C LYS A 167 -14.09 12.93 14.40
N VAL A 168 -13.43 11.92 14.98
CA VAL A 168 -14.12 10.94 15.83
C VAL A 168 -13.73 10.99 17.30
N GLY A 169 -12.76 11.85 17.64
CA GLY A 169 -12.21 11.96 18.98
C GLY A 169 -11.03 11.01 19.21
N ASN A 170 -10.45 11.15 20.39
CA ASN A 170 -9.26 10.41 20.77
C ASN A 170 -9.64 9.08 21.47
N PHE A 171 -9.51 7.98 20.74
CA PHE A 171 -9.76 6.62 21.23
C PHE A 171 -8.47 5.80 21.25
N PHE A 172 -7.46 6.25 21.97
CA PHE A 172 -6.22 5.48 22.07
C PHE A 172 -6.44 4.12 22.73
N ALA A 173 -5.99 3.09 22.03
CA ALA A 173 -5.86 1.79 22.64
C ALA A 173 -4.57 1.77 23.46
N ARG A 174 -4.69 1.88 24.77
CA ARG A 174 -3.56 1.77 25.71
C ARG A 174 -2.82 0.43 25.51
N PRO A 175 -1.50 0.37 25.68
CA PRO A 175 -0.65 1.32 26.41
C PRO A 175 0.06 2.37 25.54
N TYR A 176 -0.11 2.34 24.21
CA TYR A 176 0.62 3.23 23.31
C TYR A 176 -0.19 4.47 22.96
N GLU A 177 0.43 5.64 22.96
CA GLU A 177 -0.19 6.89 22.55
C GLU A 177 -0.15 7.10 21.03
N MET A 178 0.47 6.17 20.29
CA MET A 178 0.51 6.19 18.83
C MET A 178 -0.85 5.83 18.22
N PRO A 179 -1.28 6.53 17.16
CA PRO A 179 -2.64 6.42 16.62
C PRO A 179 -2.83 5.23 15.65
N TYR A 180 -2.29 4.06 15.96
CA TYR A 180 -2.32 2.88 15.08
C TYR A 180 -3.73 2.33 14.84
N ASN A 181 -4.66 2.59 15.73
CA ASN A 181 -6.04 2.09 15.67
C ASN A 181 -6.96 2.89 14.71
N TYR A 182 -6.48 4.02 14.18
CA TYR A 182 -7.24 4.83 13.23
C TYR A 182 -7.07 4.41 11.77
N GLN A 183 -6.13 3.51 11.48
CA GLN A 183 -5.85 3.03 10.13
C GLN A 183 -5.85 1.50 10.06
N ARG A 184 -6.23 0.96 8.90
CA ARG A 184 -6.09 -0.47 8.61
C ARG A 184 -4.67 -0.77 8.08
N LYS A 185 -3.70 -0.54 8.93
CA LYS A 185 -2.26 -0.65 8.75
C LYS A 185 -1.69 -1.58 9.83
N MET A 186 -0.52 -2.17 9.59
CA MET A 186 0.18 -2.92 10.64
C MET A 186 0.41 -2.05 11.86
N ALA A 187 -0.10 -2.46 13.02
CA ALA A 187 0.07 -1.73 14.27
C ALA A 187 1.54 -1.56 14.63
N CYS A 188 2.39 -2.57 14.35
CA CYS A 188 3.83 -2.53 14.60
C CYS A 188 4.57 -1.43 13.82
N SER A 189 4.00 -0.88 12.74
CA SER A 189 4.56 0.31 12.08
C SER A 189 4.63 1.53 13.00
N TYR A 190 3.74 1.59 13.97
CA TYR A 190 3.69 2.66 14.98
C TYR A 190 4.56 2.38 16.22
N GLY A 191 5.42 1.39 16.14
CA GLY A 191 6.34 1.00 17.18
C GLY A 191 5.85 -0.16 18.04
N TRP A 192 6.79 -0.79 18.70
CA TRP A 192 6.61 -1.81 19.71
C TRP A 192 7.79 -1.73 20.69
N ASP A 193 7.75 -2.47 21.79
CA ASP A 193 8.80 -2.47 22.81
C ASP A 193 10.15 -3.05 22.33
N TRP A 194 10.15 -3.78 21.23
CA TRP A 194 11.33 -4.44 20.64
C TRP A 194 11.70 -3.92 19.24
N GLY A 195 11.01 -2.94 18.69
CA GLY A 195 11.22 -2.52 17.30
C GLY A 195 11.16 -1.02 17.10
N PRO A 196 11.80 -0.53 16.04
CA PRO A 196 11.80 0.88 15.69
C PRO A 196 10.40 1.34 15.23
N ILE A 197 10.17 2.64 15.33
CA ILE A 197 8.95 3.27 14.82
C ILE A 197 9.17 3.68 13.38
N THR A 198 8.50 3.00 12.45
CA THR A 198 8.61 3.25 11.01
C THR A 198 7.25 3.41 10.37
N VAL A 199 6.58 4.52 10.65
CA VAL A 199 5.27 4.79 10.06
C VAL A 199 5.42 5.08 8.57
N SER A 200 5.55 4.00 7.80
CA SER A 200 5.87 4.00 6.38
C SER A 200 4.64 4.08 5.49
N SER A 201 4.85 4.30 4.20
CA SER A 201 3.86 4.16 3.13
C SER A 201 4.53 3.57 1.89
N GLY A 202 3.72 3.03 0.97
CA GLY A 202 4.24 2.56 -0.31
C GLY A 202 3.46 1.38 -0.91
N ILE A 203 3.98 0.91 -2.03
CA ILE A 203 3.46 -0.26 -2.75
C ILE A 203 4.20 -1.49 -2.24
N TRP A 204 3.77 -2.02 -1.08
CA TRP A 204 4.52 -3.03 -0.34
C TRP A 204 4.40 -4.46 -0.85
N LYS A 205 3.49 -4.69 -1.81
CA LYS A 205 3.38 -5.95 -2.56
C LYS A 205 3.33 -5.67 -4.04
N LYS A 206 3.57 -6.71 -4.84
CA LYS A 206 3.59 -6.61 -6.30
C LYS A 206 2.28 -6.05 -6.88
N ILE A 207 2.40 -5.43 -8.04
CA ILE A 207 1.29 -5.14 -8.94
C ILE A 207 1.36 -6.14 -10.08
N GLU A 208 0.23 -6.65 -10.50
CA GLU A 208 0.11 -7.54 -11.65
C GLU A 208 -0.86 -6.96 -12.67
N ILE A 209 -0.59 -7.25 -13.94
CA ILE A 209 -1.58 -7.12 -15.00
C ILE A 209 -2.13 -8.52 -15.31
N GLN A 210 -3.42 -8.69 -15.12
CA GLN A 210 -4.15 -9.92 -15.41
C GLN A 210 -4.98 -9.73 -16.66
N ARG A 211 -4.83 -10.66 -17.63
CA ARG A 211 -5.61 -10.70 -18.87
C ARG A 211 -6.54 -11.88 -18.84
N TRP A 212 -7.79 -11.63 -19.14
CA TRP A 212 -8.82 -12.66 -19.08
C TRP A 212 -9.92 -12.38 -20.12
N ASP A 213 -10.53 -13.42 -20.65
CA ASP A 213 -11.57 -13.30 -21.69
C ASP A 213 -12.96 -13.08 -21.07
N ASP A 214 -13.70 -14.18 -20.83
CA ASP A 214 -15.09 -14.08 -20.40
C ASP A 214 -15.25 -14.01 -18.89
N ALA A 215 -14.57 -14.92 -18.18
CA ALA A 215 -14.69 -15.05 -16.73
C ALA A 215 -13.41 -15.59 -16.10
N PHE A 216 -13.22 -15.31 -14.82
CA PHE A 216 -12.07 -15.77 -14.04
C PHE A 216 -12.51 -16.08 -12.60
N ILE A 217 -11.74 -16.95 -11.94
CA ILE A 217 -11.90 -17.18 -10.50
C ILE A 217 -11.24 -16.00 -9.78
N ARG A 218 -12.06 -15.20 -9.10
CA ARG A 218 -11.60 -14.01 -8.38
C ARG A 218 -10.99 -14.36 -7.03
N ASP A 219 -11.59 -15.34 -6.35
CA ASP A 219 -11.23 -15.68 -4.98
C ASP A 219 -11.63 -17.13 -4.68
N ILE A 220 -10.85 -17.81 -3.86
CA ILE A 220 -11.10 -19.18 -3.42
C ILE A 220 -10.98 -19.19 -1.89
N SER A 221 -12.02 -19.64 -1.23
CA SER A 221 -12.03 -19.90 0.20
C SER A 221 -12.31 -21.35 0.47
N ALA A 222 -11.42 -22.03 1.17
CA ALA A 222 -11.57 -23.43 1.52
C ALA A 222 -11.62 -23.59 3.05
N THR A 223 -12.59 -24.31 3.55
CA THR A 223 -12.68 -24.69 4.95
C THR A 223 -12.82 -26.20 5.08
N THR A 224 -12.12 -26.77 6.04
CA THR A 224 -12.23 -28.18 6.40
C THR A 224 -12.87 -28.33 7.77
N THR A 225 -13.77 -29.29 7.92
CA THR A 225 -14.38 -29.66 9.18
C THR A 225 -14.30 -31.18 9.37
N VAL A 226 -14.28 -31.62 10.60
CA VAL A 226 -14.36 -33.06 10.95
C VAL A 226 -15.53 -33.24 11.91
N GLU A 227 -16.58 -33.90 11.44
CA GLU A 227 -17.76 -34.20 12.25
C GLU A 227 -17.90 -35.72 12.40
N ASN A 228 -17.96 -36.20 13.65
CA ASN A 228 -18.03 -37.64 13.96
C ASN A 228 -16.93 -38.48 13.27
N GLY A 229 -15.72 -37.94 13.16
CA GLY A 229 -14.59 -38.62 12.51
C GLY A 229 -14.63 -38.57 10.95
N VAL A 230 -15.62 -37.92 10.37
CA VAL A 230 -15.73 -37.79 8.90
C VAL A 230 -15.22 -36.40 8.49
N PRO A 231 -14.14 -36.31 7.69
CA PRO A 231 -13.68 -35.04 7.17
C PRO A 231 -14.60 -34.54 6.07
N SER A 232 -14.87 -33.25 6.06
CA SER A 232 -15.54 -32.55 4.98
C SER A 232 -14.76 -31.34 4.50
N PHE A 233 -14.93 -31.00 3.23
CA PHE A 233 -14.26 -29.90 2.56
C PHE A 233 -15.30 -28.99 1.90
N ASN A 234 -15.35 -27.75 2.33
CA ASN A 234 -16.22 -26.74 1.78
C ASN A 234 -15.41 -25.73 0.96
N LEU A 235 -15.73 -25.63 -0.33
CA LEU A 235 -15.08 -24.74 -1.28
C LEU A 235 -16.03 -23.64 -1.73
N GLN A 236 -15.69 -22.40 -1.41
CA GLN A 236 -16.40 -21.21 -1.91
C GLN A 236 -15.56 -20.53 -2.99
N LEU A 237 -16.18 -20.31 -4.14
CA LEU A 237 -15.56 -19.63 -5.28
C LEU A 237 -16.28 -18.33 -5.56
N ARG A 238 -15.51 -17.25 -5.73
CA ARG A 238 -16.01 -15.99 -6.28
C ARG A 238 -15.58 -15.89 -7.74
N ILE A 239 -16.56 -15.72 -8.62
CA ILE A 239 -16.35 -15.60 -10.06
C ILE A 239 -16.51 -14.14 -10.45
N GLY A 240 -15.56 -13.64 -11.25
CA GLY A 240 -15.64 -12.33 -11.92
C GLY A 240 -15.93 -12.51 -13.40
N GLY A 241 -16.52 -11.48 -14.04
CA GLY A 241 -16.85 -11.50 -15.46
C GLY A 241 -18.21 -12.16 -15.79
N VAL A 242 -18.37 -12.57 -17.06
CA VAL A 242 -19.59 -13.21 -17.57
C VAL A 242 -19.45 -14.72 -17.49
N TYR A 243 -20.19 -15.34 -16.58
CA TYR A 243 -20.04 -16.77 -16.27
C TYR A 243 -21.28 -17.61 -16.63
N LYS A 244 -22.33 -17.01 -17.20
CA LYS A 244 -23.54 -17.75 -17.63
C LYS A 244 -23.16 -18.83 -18.68
N GLY A 245 -23.59 -20.05 -18.47
CA GLY A 245 -23.29 -21.19 -19.36
C GLY A 245 -21.88 -21.76 -19.21
N LYS A 246 -21.12 -21.35 -18.18
CA LYS A 246 -19.78 -21.88 -17.88
C LYS A 246 -19.85 -22.94 -16.78
N SER A 247 -18.90 -23.88 -16.80
CA SER A 247 -18.75 -24.91 -15.78
C SER A 247 -17.44 -24.76 -15.03
N ILE A 248 -17.44 -25.19 -13.77
CA ILE A 248 -16.23 -25.23 -12.93
C ILE A 248 -15.92 -26.71 -12.68
N ARG A 249 -14.68 -27.09 -12.88
CA ARG A 249 -14.17 -28.41 -12.50
C ARG A 249 -13.29 -28.24 -11.25
N THR A 250 -13.60 -28.99 -10.21
CA THR A 250 -12.77 -29.14 -9.01
C THR A 250 -12.20 -30.56 -9.01
N THR A 251 -10.91 -30.70 -8.73
CA THR A 251 -10.25 -31.98 -8.52
C THR A 251 -9.68 -31.96 -7.11
N ILE A 252 -10.01 -32.97 -6.30
CA ILE A 252 -9.57 -33.16 -4.92
C ILE A 252 -8.69 -34.39 -4.89
#